data_b3ec96e4fe0ac4ba687d828aa0a21c17
#
_entry.id   b3ec96e4fe0ac4ba687d828aa0a21c17
#
_cell.length_a   1.000
_cell.length_b   1.000
_cell.length_c   1.000
_cell.angle_alpha   90.00
_cell.angle_beta   90.00
_cell.angle_gamma   90.00
#
_symmetry.space_group_name_H-M   'P 1'
#
loop_
_entity.id
_entity.type
_entity.pdbx_description
1 polymer ?
#
loop_
_entity_poly.entity_id
_entity_poly.type
_entity_poly.pdbx_seq_one_letter_code
_entity_poly.pdbx_strand_id
1 'polypeptide(L)'
;MRYTILSKGDSKSNTLKHKMMNQMNGFHMIEDTENPEIVISVGGDGTLLQAFHQYSHMLSNVAFVGVHTGHLGFYADWLPHEVEKLIEEIHHSEFQVIEYPLLEIMVKYNNTKNETHYLALNEATMKTENGSTLVADVAIRGKHFERFRGDGLCISTPSGSTAYNKALGGALIHPSLEAIQIAEIASINNRVFRTVGSPLVLPKHHTCLITPVNHNTIRTTIDHVSLKHKNVSDIQFRVANEKVRFARFRPFPFWKRVHDSFIESEDD
;
A
#
# COMPACT_ATOMS: atom_id res chain seq x y z
N MET A 1 11.75 24.92 2.98
CA MET A 1 11.10 23.60 2.86
C MET A 1 11.99 22.54 3.48
N ARG A 2 11.43 21.65 4.28
CA ARG A 2 12.14 20.52 4.92
C ARG A 2 11.87 19.25 4.10
N TYR A 3 12.92 18.50 3.85
CA TYR A 3 12.81 17.28 3.05
C TYR A 3 13.62 16.13 3.65
N THR A 4 13.33 14.92 3.20
CA THR A 4 14.20 13.75 3.38
C THR A 4 14.19 12.88 2.14
N ILE A 5 15.27 12.11 1.94
CA ILE A 5 15.41 11.20 0.80
C ILE A 5 15.70 9.79 1.30
N LEU A 6 14.78 8.85 1.02
CA LEU A 6 15.00 7.43 1.22
C LEU A 6 15.49 6.80 -0.08
N SER A 7 16.60 6.04 0.01
CA SER A 7 17.16 5.30 -1.10
C SER A 7 16.88 3.81 -0.95
N LYS A 8 16.75 3.11 -2.07
CA LYS A 8 16.72 1.64 -2.12
C LYS A 8 17.97 0.98 -1.52
N GLY A 9 19.09 1.72 -1.44
CA GLY A 9 20.34 1.24 -0.85
C GLY A 9 21.34 0.68 -1.87
N ASP A 10 20.97 0.48 -3.13
CA ASP A 10 21.94 0.10 -4.17
C ASP A 10 22.82 1.29 -4.60
N SER A 11 23.95 1.01 -5.27
CA SER A 11 24.91 2.03 -5.69
C SER A 11 24.29 3.12 -6.54
N LYS A 12 23.42 2.77 -7.50
CA LYS A 12 22.77 3.72 -8.41
C LYS A 12 21.84 4.66 -7.65
N SER A 13 21.01 4.12 -6.77
CA SER A 13 20.04 4.91 -5.98
C SER A 13 20.77 5.79 -4.95
N ASN A 14 21.85 5.30 -4.33
CA ASN A 14 22.64 6.09 -3.39
C ASN A 14 23.39 7.24 -4.09
N THR A 15 23.99 6.99 -5.25
CA THR A 15 24.63 8.05 -6.04
C THR A 15 23.64 9.15 -6.41
N LEU A 16 22.44 8.74 -6.83
CA LEU A 16 21.38 9.69 -7.18
C LEU A 16 20.92 10.48 -5.95
N LYS A 17 20.71 9.82 -4.81
CA LYS A 17 20.40 10.49 -3.53
C LYS A 17 21.42 11.57 -3.20
N HIS A 18 22.72 11.26 -3.25
CA HIS A 18 23.77 12.24 -2.94
C HIS A 18 23.78 13.41 -3.93
N LYS A 19 23.57 13.14 -5.22
CA LYS A 19 23.42 14.20 -6.23
C LYS A 19 22.26 15.13 -5.88
N MET A 20 21.11 14.58 -5.56
CA MET A 20 19.90 15.35 -5.19
C MET A 20 20.15 16.19 -3.93
N MET A 21 20.73 15.61 -2.87
CA MET A 21 21.04 16.33 -1.63
C MET A 21 21.95 17.54 -1.87
N ASN A 22 23.00 17.37 -2.68
CA ASN A 22 23.90 18.47 -3.01
C ASN A 22 23.19 19.63 -3.74
N GLN A 23 22.29 19.32 -4.67
CA GLN A 23 21.50 20.32 -5.38
C GLN A 23 20.48 21.01 -4.48
N MET A 24 19.75 20.25 -3.64
CA MET A 24 18.76 20.80 -2.70
C MET A 24 19.43 21.73 -1.67
N ASN A 25 20.63 21.39 -1.21
CA ASN A 25 21.44 22.27 -0.36
C ASN A 25 21.79 23.60 -1.06
N GLY A 26 22.03 23.59 -2.37
CA GLY A 26 22.25 24.81 -3.17
C GLY A 26 21.02 25.74 -3.20
N PHE A 27 19.82 25.19 -3.04
CA PHE A 27 18.56 25.93 -2.91
C PHE A 27 18.17 26.25 -1.45
N HIS A 28 19.10 26.05 -0.49
CA HIS A 28 18.87 26.27 0.94
C HIS A 28 17.69 25.46 1.54
N MET A 29 17.37 24.31 0.96
CA MET A 29 16.41 23.38 1.54
C MET A 29 17.06 22.62 2.71
N ILE A 30 16.27 22.30 3.72
CA ILE A 30 16.77 21.70 4.97
C ILE A 30 16.46 20.20 4.95
N GLU A 31 17.49 19.36 5.05
CA GLU A 31 17.29 17.94 5.31
C GLU A 31 16.81 17.74 6.75
N ASP A 32 15.64 17.16 6.91
CA ASP A 32 15.01 16.87 8.20
C ASP A 32 14.38 15.47 8.14
N THR A 33 15.02 14.51 8.79
CA THR A 33 14.54 13.11 8.81
C THR A 33 13.43 12.88 9.83
N GLU A 34 13.20 13.83 10.75
CA GLU A 34 12.21 13.68 11.80
C GLU A 34 10.87 14.37 11.45
N ASN A 35 10.96 15.55 10.83
CA ASN A 35 9.78 16.34 10.49
C ASN A 35 9.82 16.87 9.05
N PRO A 36 9.98 16.00 8.03
CA PRO A 36 10.00 16.43 6.63
C PRO A 36 8.60 16.92 6.20
N GLU A 37 8.57 17.87 5.29
CA GLU A 37 7.36 18.28 4.56
C GLU A 37 7.21 17.46 3.27
N ILE A 38 8.36 17.06 2.67
CA ILE A 38 8.41 16.17 1.50
C ILE A 38 9.34 14.99 1.79
N VAL A 39 8.85 13.79 1.49
CA VAL A 39 9.63 12.56 1.49
C VAL A 39 9.85 12.09 0.06
N ILE A 40 11.10 12.03 -0.37
CA ILE A 40 11.48 11.59 -1.72
C ILE A 40 11.99 10.15 -1.64
N SER A 41 11.34 9.23 -2.34
CA SER A 41 11.83 7.87 -2.48
C SER A 41 12.64 7.70 -3.76
N VAL A 42 13.87 7.20 -3.66
CA VAL A 42 14.76 6.91 -4.80
C VAL A 42 14.92 5.40 -4.93
N GLY A 43 14.20 4.80 -5.87
CA GLY A 43 14.12 3.34 -6.03
C GLY A 43 12.91 2.92 -6.84
N GLY A 44 12.31 1.79 -6.51
CA GLY A 44 11.02 1.33 -7.04
C GLY A 44 9.88 1.55 -6.05
N ASP A 45 8.69 1.01 -6.36
CA ASP A 45 7.50 1.09 -5.49
C ASP A 45 7.77 0.54 -4.09
N GLY A 46 8.58 -0.52 -3.95
CA GLY A 46 8.98 -1.04 -2.64
C GLY A 46 9.72 -0.02 -1.77
N THR A 47 10.52 0.88 -2.36
CA THR A 47 11.19 1.95 -1.62
C THR A 47 10.18 3.00 -1.14
N LEU A 48 9.17 3.28 -1.96
CA LEU A 48 8.10 4.18 -1.56
C LEU A 48 7.24 3.57 -0.44
N LEU A 49 6.94 2.28 -0.49
CA LEU A 49 6.26 1.58 0.61
C LEU A 49 7.06 1.67 1.92
N GLN A 50 8.39 1.51 1.88
CA GLN A 50 9.24 1.71 3.05
C GLN A 50 9.15 3.15 3.58
N ALA A 51 9.22 4.14 2.69
CA ALA A 51 9.06 5.54 3.04
C ALA A 51 7.69 5.81 3.68
N PHE A 52 6.62 5.29 3.11
CA PHE A 52 5.27 5.40 3.66
C PHE A 52 5.20 4.84 5.09
N HIS A 53 5.68 3.61 5.32
CA HIS A 53 5.64 3.00 6.65
C HIS A 53 6.48 3.76 7.68
N GLN A 54 7.63 4.30 7.29
CA GLN A 54 8.48 5.10 8.16
C GLN A 54 7.79 6.39 8.62
N TYR A 55 7.02 7.04 7.75
CA TYR A 55 6.35 8.32 8.00
C TYR A 55 4.82 8.22 8.16
N SER A 56 4.29 7.01 8.36
CA SER A 56 2.84 6.78 8.51
C SER A 56 2.22 7.46 9.74
N HIS A 57 3.04 7.85 10.72
CA HIS A 57 2.60 8.57 11.92
C HIS A 57 2.38 10.08 11.70
N MET A 58 2.72 10.62 10.52
CA MET A 58 2.63 12.06 10.22
C MET A 58 2.03 12.38 8.84
N LEU A 59 1.16 11.54 8.33
CA LEU A 59 0.58 11.63 6.98
C LEU A 59 -0.12 12.97 6.67
N SER A 60 -0.66 13.66 7.69
CA SER A 60 -1.27 14.97 7.52
C SER A 60 -0.28 16.07 7.12
N ASN A 61 1.01 15.91 7.44
CA ASN A 61 2.03 16.95 7.30
C ASN A 61 3.06 16.62 6.20
N VAL A 62 3.11 15.37 5.71
CA VAL A 62 4.11 14.91 4.75
C VAL A 62 3.47 14.61 3.39
N ALA A 63 4.17 14.93 2.32
CA ALA A 63 3.84 14.51 0.97
C ALA A 63 4.97 13.67 0.37
N PHE A 64 4.61 12.65 -0.41
CA PHE A 64 5.56 11.70 -1.00
C PHE A 64 5.80 11.99 -2.48
N VAL A 65 7.06 11.83 -2.91
CA VAL A 65 7.47 11.90 -4.32
C VAL A 65 8.34 10.68 -4.63
N GLY A 66 8.14 10.05 -5.77
CA GLY A 66 8.92 8.90 -6.21
C GLY A 66 9.80 9.21 -7.42
N VAL A 67 11.08 8.81 -7.32
CA VAL A 67 12.04 8.78 -8.44
C VAL A 67 12.41 7.32 -8.67
N HIS A 68 12.02 6.74 -9.81
CA HIS A 68 12.33 5.34 -10.08
C HIS A 68 13.71 5.15 -10.73
N THR A 69 14.48 4.21 -10.21
CA THR A 69 15.82 3.88 -10.72
C THR A 69 15.88 2.60 -11.54
N GLY A 70 14.75 1.93 -11.72
CA GLY A 70 14.55 0.72 -12.49
C GLY A 70 13.36 0.83 -13.43
N HIS A 71 12.53 -0.22 -13.51
CA HIS A 71 11.29 -0.22 -14.31
C HIS A 71 10.24 0.73 -13.72
N LEU A 72 9.38 1.23 -14.58
CA LEU A 72 8.28 2.11 -14.22
C LEU A 72 7.38 1.44 -13.17
N GLY A 73 7.13 2.16 -12.06
CA GLY A 73 6.21 1.74 -11.01
C GLY A 73 4.90 2.54 -11.04
N PHE A 74 4.02 2.25 -10.08
CA PHE A 74 2.72 2.91 -9.96
C PHE A 74 2.75 4.15 -9.06
N TYR A 75 3.85 4.41 -8.36
CA TYR A 75 3.97 5.54 -7.43
C TYR A 75 4.99 6.58 -7.86
N ALA A 76 6.06 6.17 -8.55
CA ALA A 76 7.13 7.06 -8.96
C ALA A 76 6.85 7.73 -10.31
N ASP A 77 7.00 9.06 -10.36
CA ASP A 77 6.72 9.87 -11.55
C ASP A 77 7.97 10.27 -12.30
N TRP A 78 9.11 10.28 -11.60
CA TRP A 78 10.33 10.91 -12.05
C TRP A 78 11.39 9.89 -12.41
N LEU A 79 12.11 10.18 -13.49
CA LEU A 79 13.26 9.41 -13.95
C LEU A 79 14.58 9.98 -13.38
N PRO A 80 15.66 9.18 -13.30
CA PRO A 80 16.94 9.64 -12.77
C PRO A 80 17.53 10.87 -13.50
N HIS A 81 17.27 11.00 -14.79
CA HIS A 81 17.75 12.13 -15.59
C HIS A 81 16.89 13.40 -15.46
N GLU A 82 15.73 13.30 -14.80
CA GLU A 82 14.82 14.41 -14.57
C GLU A 82 14.94 15.02 -13.15
N VAL A 83 15.87 14.53 -12.31
CA VAL A 83 15.92 14.94 -10.90
C VAL A 83 16.27 16.42 -10.73
N GLU A 84 17.03 17.01 -11.63
CA GLU A 84 17.33 18.44 -11.61
C GLU A 84 16.05 19.26 -11.75
N LYS A 85 15.24 18.91 -12.74
CA LYS A 85 13.93 19.52 -12.94
C LYS A 85 13.00 19.30 -11.76
N LEU A 86 12.97 18.09 -11.16
CA LEU A 86 12.19 17.83 -9.95
C LEU A 86 12.57 18.77 -8.80
N ILE A 87 13.86 18.98 -8.58
CA ILE A 87 14.36 19.84 -7.49
C ILE A 87 13.97 21.31 -7.75
N GLU A 88 14.08 21.78 -8.99
CA GLU A 88 13.62 23.10 -9.39
C GLU A 88 12.12 23.27 -9.16
N GLU A 89 11.30 22.29 -9.55
CA GLU A 89 9.85 22.30 -9.30
C GLU A 89 9.55 22.30 -7.79
N ILE A 90 10.23 21.50 -7.00
CA ILE A 90 10.08 21.51 -5.52
C ILE A 90 10.42 22.88 -4.94
N HIS A 91 11.41 23.58 -5.49
CA HIS A 91 11.84 24.86 -4.98
C HIS A 91 10.94 26.02 -5.41
N HIS A 92 10.49 26.04 -6.66
CA HIS A 92 9.86 27.20 -7.28
C HIS A 92 8.35 27.08 -7.42
N SER A 93 7.81 25.86 -7.44
CA SER A 93 6.41 25.63 -7.78
C SER A 93 5.58 25.23 -6.56
N GLU A 94 4.33 25.67 -6.54
CA GLU A 94 3.32 25.04 -5.71
C GLU A 94 2.95 23.69 -6.34
N PHE A 95 3.15 22.60 -5.60
CA PHE A 95 2.76 21.27 -6.05
C PHE A 95 1.30 20.98 -5.72
N GLN A 96 0.65 20.25 -6.60
CA GLN A 96 -0.66 19.70 -6.30
C GLN A 96 -0.53 18.51 -5.35
N VAL A 97 -1.28 18.52 -4.26
CA VAL A 97 -1.40 17.35 -3.39
C VAL A 97 -2.53 16.47 -3.89
N ILE A 98 -2.21 15.22 -4.24
CA ILE A 98 -3.21 14.19 -4.55
C ILE A 98 -3.25 13.20 -3.39
N GLU A 99 -4.44 12.92 -2.90
CA GLU A 99 -4.66 12.02 -1.77
C GLU A 99 -5.23 10.68 -2.24
N TYR A 100 -4.63 9.59 -1.76
CA TYR A 100 -5.16 8.24 -1.98
C TYR A 100 -5.62 7.62 -0.66
N PRO A 101 -6.72 6.83 -0.70
CA PRO A 101 -7.22 6.11 0.46
C PRO A 101 -6.23 5.04 0.91
N LEU A 102 -6.21 4.80 2.21
CA LEU A 102 -5.45 3.74 2.85
C LEU A 102 -6.39 2.65 3.39
N LEU A 103 -5.83 1.47 3.59
CA LEU A 103 -6.48 0.39 4.31
C LEU A 103 -6.11 0.47 5.79
N GLU A 104 -7.10 0.55 6.66
CA GLU A 104 -6.92 0.37 8.11
C GLU A 104 -7.17 -1.09 8.48
N ILE A 105 -6.22 -1.64 9.26
CA ILE A 105 -6.24 -3.00 9.78
C ILE A 105 -6.25 -2.92 11.30
N MET A 106 -7.31 -3.43 11.95
CA MET A 106 -7.43 -3.51 13.40
C MET A 106 -7.43 -4.97 13.82
N VAL A 107 -6.40 -5.38 14.56
CA VAL A 107 -6.26 -6.76 15.09
C VAL A 107 -6.68 -6.78 16.54
N LYS A 108 -7.66 -7.61 16.88
CA LYS A 108 -8.12 -7.85 18.23
C LYS A 108 -7.67 -9.22 18.73
N TYR A 109 -7.42 -9.33 20.04
CA TYR A 109 -6.88 -10.53 20.64
C TYR A 109 -7.82 -11.08 21.71
N ASN A 110 -7.87 -12.41 21.83
CA ASN A 110 -8.62 -13.09 22.87
C ASN A 110 -8.07 -12.76 24.27
N ASN A 111 -8.96 -12.70 25.24
CA ASN A 111 -8.62 -12.51 26.66
C ASN A 111 -7.93 -11.17 27.01
N THR A 112 -7.99 -10.19 26.14
CA THR A 112 -7.45 -8.84 26.37
C THR A 112 -8.36 -7.81 25.70
N LYS A 113 -8.33 -6.57 26.21
CA LYS A 113 -8.96 -5.42 25.56
C LYS A 113 -7.99 -4.70 24.59
N ASN A 114 -6.76 -5.25 24.45
CA ASN A 114 -5.78 -4.65 23.57
C ASN A 114 -6.14 -4.91 22.10
N GLU A 115 -5.95 -3.90 21.29
CA GLU A 115 -6.03 -3.97 19.85
C GLU A 115 -4.81 -3.28 19.25
N THR A 116 -4.41 -3.70 18.06
CA THR A 116 -3.31 -3.06 17.33
C THR A 116 -3.82 -2.59 15.98
N HIS A 117 -3.39 -1.38 15.61
CA HIS A 117 -3.80 -0.72 14.38
C HIS A 117 -2.62 -0.60 13.41
N TYR A 118 -2.90 -0.81 12.16
CA TYR A 118 -1.93 -0.66 11.07
C TYR A 118 -2.60 0.01 9.88
N LEU A 119 -1.76 0.62 9.03
CA LEU A 119 -2.17 1.18 7.75
C LEU A 119 -1.42 0.46 6.62
N ALA A 120 -2.11 0.18 5.52
CA ALA A 120 -1.50 -0.30 4.29
C ALA A 120 -1.77 0.68 3.14
N LEU A 121 -0.77 0.85 2.29
CA LEU A 121 -0.87 1.62 1.05
C LEU A 121 -1.36 0.73 -0.10
N ASN A 122 -0.85 -0.50 -0.21
CA ASN A 122 -1.29 -1.48 -1.20
C ASN A 122 -2.36 -2.43 -0.65
N GLU A 123 -1.94 -3.37 0.20
CA GLU A 123 -2.83 -4.42 0.69
C GLU A 123 -2.36 -5.01 2.03
N ALA A 124 -3.28 -5.71 2.67
CA ALA A 124 -2.96 -6.65 3.75
C ALA A 124 -3.42 -8.06 3.36
N THR A 125 -2.57 -9.05 3.58
CA THR A 125 -2.96 -10.45 3.47
C THR A 125 -3.10 -11.09 4.84
N MET A 126 -4.00 -12.06 4.96
CA MET A 126 -4.21 -12.88 6.15
C MET A 126 -4.04 -14.34 5.79
N LYS A 127 -3.11 -15.02 6.44
CA LYS A 127 -2.78 -16.45 6.24
C LYS A 127 -2.55 -17.16 7.57
N THR A 128 -2.54 -18.49 7.56
CA THR A 128 -2.08 -19.25 8.71
C THR A 128 -0.55 -19.20 8.81
N GLU A 129 -0.01 -19.33 10.02
CA GLU A 129 1.43 -19.27 10.25
C GLU A 129 2.20 -20.45 9.61
N ASN A 130 1.59 -21.63 9.62
CA ASN A 130 2.22 -22.89 9.17
C ASN A 130 1.86 -23.29 7.75
N GLY A 131 1.20 -22.41 6.98
CA GLY A 131 0.77 -22.72 5.61
C GLY A 131 -0.37 -23.72 5.51
N SER A 132 -1.04 -24.07 6.62
CA SER A 132 -2.27 -24.87 6.55
C SER A 132 -3.43 -24.05 6.00
N THR A 133 -4.50 -24.74 5.59
CA THR A 133 -5.71 -24.08 5.12
C THR A 133 -6.27 -23.11 6.17
N LEU A 134 -6.43 -21.84 5.80
CA LEU A 134 -7.15 -20.87 6.60
C LEU A 134 -8.64 -21.16 6.55
N VAL A 135 -9.25 -21.33 7.71
CA VAL A 135 -10.71 -21.32 7.88
C VAL A 135 -11.07 -20.05 8.63
N ALA A 136 -11.91 -19.23 8.06
CA ALA A 136 -12.31 -17.97 8.67
C ALA A 136 -13.76 -17.60 8.33
N ASP A 137 -14.47 -17.05 9.31
CA ASP A 137 -15.78 -16.43 9.07
C ASP A 137 -15.56 -14.99 8.61
N VAL A 138 -16.15 -14.65 7.48
CA VAL A 138 -16.13 -13.30 6.90
C VAL A 138 -17.48 -12.66 7.17
N ALA A 139 -17.47 -11.46 7.75
CA ALA A 139 -18.67 -10.65 7.96
C ALA A 139 -18.49 -9.26 7.33
N ILE A 140 -19.53 -8.77 6.65
CA ILE A 140 -19.57 -7.45 6.03
C ILE A 140 -20.65 -6.63 6.72
N ARG A 141 -20.30 -5.43 7.23
CA ARG A 141 -21.21 -4.57 8.00
C ARG A 141 -21.86 -5.30 9.19
N GLY A 142 -21.08 -6.15 9.87
CA GLY A 142 -21.56 -6.93 11.02
C GLY A 142 -22.48 -8.11 10.69
N LYS A 143 -22.75 -8.37 9.42
CA LYS A 143 -23.55 -9.53 8.98
C LYS A 143 -22.63 -10.61 8.45
N HIS A 144 -22.79 -11.85 8.93
CA HIS A 144 -22.08 -13.00 8.37
C HIS A 144 -22.32 -13.08 6.86
N PHE A 145 -21.25 -13.19 6.10
CA PHE A 145 -21.26 -13.26 4.65
C PHE A 145 -20.96 -14.68 4.17
N GLU A 146 -19.81 -15.23 4.58
CA GLU A 146 -19.39 -16.58 4.23
C GLU A 146 -18.41 -17.17 5.24
N ARG A 147 -18.23 -18.50 5.18
CA ARG A 147 -17.09 -19.18 5.81
C ARG A 147 -16.07 -19.53 4.74
N PHE A 148 -15.01 -18.74 4.70
CA PHE A 148 -13.89 -18.93 3.80
C PHE A 148 -13.05 -20.16 4.17
N ARG A 149 -12.53 -20.84 3.15
CA ARG A 149 -11.48 -21.87 3.24
C ARG A 149 -10.54 -21.74 2.07
N GLY A 150 -9.24 -21.63 2.33
CA GLY A 150 -8.21 -21.48 1.31
C GLY A 150 -6.85 -21.15 1.93
N ASP A 151 -5.92 -20.67 1.13
CA ASP A 151 -4.59 -20.28 1.63
C ASP A 151 -4.62 -18.95 2.38
N GLY A 152 -5.58 -18.08 2.09
CA GLY A 152 -5.72 -16.80 2.75
C GLY A 152 -6.68 -15.83 2.07
N LEU A 153 -6.73 -14.63 2.62
CA LEU A 153 -7.50 -13.50 2.08
C LEU A 153 -6.56 -12.32 1.85
N CYS A 154 -6.77 -11.58 0.77
CA CYS A 154 -6.09 -10.34 0.46
C CYS A 154 -7.11 -9.21 0.47
N ILE A 155 -6.84 -8.17 1.24
CA ILE A 155 -7.65 -6.96 1.28
C ILE A 155 -6.80 -5.80 0.77
N SER A 156 -7.19 -5.20 -0.35
CA SER A 156 -6.41 -4.16 -1.02
C SER A 156 -7.11 -2.82 -1.06
N THR A 157 -6.30 -1.77 -1.14
CA THR A 157 -6.74 -0.42 -1.51
C THR A 157 -6.95 -0.33 -3.02
N PRO A 158 -7.54 0.74 -3.55
CA PRO A 158 -7.57 1.01 -4.99
C PRO A 158 -6.17 1.13 -5.60
N SER A 159 -5.23 1.82 -4.94
CA SER A 159 -3.85 1.91 -5.44
C SER A 159 -3.14 0.55 -5.43
N GLY A 160 -3.41 -0.30 -4.43
CA GLY A 160 -2.91 -1.68 -4.36
C GLY A 160 -3.59 -2.65 -5.33
N SER A 161 -4.65 -2.22 -6.02
CA SER A 161 -5.33 -3.08 -7.02
C SER A 161 -4.42 -3.50 -8.17
N THR A 162 -3.34 -2.79 -8.42
CA THR A 162 -2.31 -3.11 -9.43
C THR A 162 -1.18 -4.00 -8.88
N ALA A 163 -1.14 -4.26 -7.57
CA ALA A 163 -0.12 -5.07 -6.91
C ALA A 163 -0.57 -6.55 -6.76
N TYR A 164 -0.44 -7.14 -5.58
CA TYR A 164 -0.76 -8.56 -5.38
C TYR A 164 -2.22 -8.90 -5.69
N ASN A 165 -3.14 -7.99 -5.40
CA ASN A 165 -4.55 -8.12 -5.75
C ASN A 165 -4.79 -8.45 -7.23
N LYS A 166 -4.01 -7.85 -8.16
CA LYS A 166 -4.11 -8.16 -9.60
C LYS A 166 -3.77 -9.61 -9.89
N ALA A 167 -2.72 -10.15 -9.26
CA ALA A 167 -2.33 -11.57 -9.42
C ALA A 167 -3.39 -12.54 -8.90
N LEU A 168 -4.28 -12.09 -8.01
CA LEU A 168 -5.41 -12.86 -7.49
C LEU A 168 -6.70 -12.70 -8.33
N GLY A 169 -6.62 -12.03 -9.48
CA GLY A 169 -7.78 -11.80 -10.35
C GLY A 169 -8.69 -10.67 -9.87
N GLY A 170 -8.21 -9.82 -8.96
CA GLY A 170 -8.93 -8.63 -8.52
C GLY A 170 -9.07 -7.58 -9.63
N ALA A 171 -10.11 -6.77 -9.53
CA ALA A 171 -10.36 -5.66 -10.44
C ALA A 171 -9.32 -4.54 -10.25
N LEU A 172 -8.94 -3.87 -11.34
CA LEU A 172 -8.18 -2.63 -11.28
C LEU A 172 -9.11 -1.49 -10.91
N ILE A 173 -8.77 -0.77 -9.84
CA ILE A 173 -9.59 0.29 -9.28
C ILE A 173 -8.79 1.59 -9.30
N HIS A 174 -9.39 2.66 -9.86
CA HIS A 174 -8.74 3.96 -9.88
C HIS A 174 -8.50 4.49 -8.45
N PRO A 175 -7.30 4.99 -8.10
CA PRO A 175 -6.95 5.40 -6.75
C PRO A 175 -7.77 6.54 -6.14
N SER A 176 -8.56 7.26 -6.95
CA SER A 176 -9.48 8.29 -6.45
C SER A 176 -10.74 7.73 -5.77
N LEU A 177 -11.01 6.43 -5.92
CA LEU A 177 -12.18 5.80 -5.30
C LEU A 177 -11.87 5.41 -3.86
N GLU A 178 -12.74 5.80 -2.93
CA GLU A 178 -12.64 5.40 -1.53
C GLU A 178 -13.33 4.06 -1.30
N ALA A 179 -12.57 2.98 -1.52
CA ALA A 179 -13.04 1.60 -1.43
C ALA A 179 -11.92 0.69 -0.90
N ILE A 180 -12.30 -0.52 -0.51
CA ILE A 180 -11.37 -1.65 -0.33
C ILE A 180 -11.85 -2.82 -1.18
N GLN A 181 -10.95 -3.71 -1.57
CA GLN A 181 -11.30 -4.92 -2.31
C GLN A 181 -10.83 -6.15 -1.54
N ILE A 182 -11.69 -7.16 -1.46
CA ILE A 182 -11.38 -8.47 -0.88
C ILE A 182 -11.19 -9.45 -2.02
N ALA A 183 -10.06 -10.15 -2.05
CA ALA A 183 -9.76 -11.22 -2.99
C ALA A 183 -9.36 -12.49 -2.23
N GLU A 184 -9.86 -13.64 -2.68
CA GLU A 184 -9.54 -14.94 -2.13
C GLU A 184 -8.17 -15.42 -2.64
N ILE A 185 -7.40 -16.07 -1.77
CA ILE A 185 -6.14 -16.72 -2.13
C ILE A 185 -6.36 -18.22 -2.13
N ALA A 186 -6.38 -18.86 -3.31
CA ALA A 186 -6.54 -20.29 -3.51
C ALA A 186 -7.70 -20.88 -2.70
N SER A 187 -8.91 -20.33 -2.87
CA SER A 187 -10.09 -20.79 -2.15
C SER A 187 -10.51 -22.21 -2.56
N ILE A 188 -10.99 -22.97 -1.59
CA ILE A 188 -11.50 -24.33 -1.78
C ILE A 188 -12.99 -24.27 -2.10
N ASN A 189 -13.35 -24.59 -3.35
CA ASN A 189 -14.72 -24.67 -3.81
C ASN A 189 -15.03 -26.10 -4.29
N ASN A 190 -15.98 -26.76 -3.62
CA ASN A 190 -16.43 -28.11 -3.95
C ASN A 190 -17.90 -28.32 -3.52
N ARG A 191 -18.36 -29.57 -3.45
CA ARG A 191 -19.75 -29.88 -3.06
C ARG A 191 -20.07 -29.51 -1.61
N VAL A 192 -19.08 -29.48 -0.72
CA VAL A 192 -19.24 -29.26 0.73
C VAL A 192 -18.90 -27.83 1.11
N PHE A 193 -17.86 -27.26 0.51
CA PHE A 193 -17.36 -25.93 0.82
C PHE A 193 -17.58 -25.01 -0.38
N ARG A 194 -18.15 -23.84 -0.12
CA ARG A 194 -18.40 -22.83 -1.15
C ARG A 194 -18.04 -21.47 -0.61
N THR A 195 -17.39 -20.66 -1.44
CA THR A 195 -17.12 -19.25 -1.23
C THR A 195 -17.70 -18.46 -2.40
N VAL A 196 -17.71 -17.15 -2.30
CA VAL A 196 -18.21 -16.30 -3.39
C VAL A 196 -17.40 -16.47 -4.67
N GLY A 197 -16.10 -16.79 -4.55
CA GLY A 197 -15.20 -17.06 -5.68
C GLY A 197 -14.94 -15.87 -6.60
N SER A 198 -15.34 -14.67 -6.19
CA SER A 198 -15.18 -13.43 -6.95
C SER A 198 -14.67 -12.32 -6.04
N PRO A 199 -13.80 -11.45 -6.52
CA PRO A 199 -13.39 -10.29 -5.76
C PRO A 199 -14.57 -9.38 -5.40
N LEU A 200 -14.59 -8.88 -4.16
CA LEU A 200 -15.63 -8.01 -3.64
C LEU A 200 -15.08 -6.60 -3.42
N VAL A 201 -15.72 -5.59 -4.01
CA VAL A 201 -15.38 -4.18 -3.77
C VAL A 201 -16.35 -3.60 -2.77
N LEU A 202 -15.83 -3.10 -1.66
CA LEU A 202 -16.59 -2.50 -0.57
C LEU A 202 -16.37 -0.99 -0.52
N PRO A 203 -17.43 -0.17 -0.47
CA PRO A 203 -17.30 1.28 -0.35
C PRO A 203 -16.82 1.69 1.05
N LYS A 204 -16.36 2.92 1.19
CA LYS A 204 -15.75 3.51 2.40
C LYS A 204 -16.48 3.21 3.72
N HIS A 205 -17.81 3.25 3.70
CA HIS A 205 -18.62 3.05 4.92
C HIS A 205 -18.87 1.58 5.27
N HIS A 206 -18.29 0.63 4.53
CA HIS A 206 -18.35 -0.79 4.84
C HIS A 206 -17.11 -1.25 5.60
N THR A 207 -17.34 -2.15 6.54
CA THR A 207 -16.29 -2.88 7.26
C THR A 207 -16.32 -4.33 6.89
N CYS A 208 -15.15 -4.94 6.74
CA CYS A 208 -14.97 -6.38 6.65
C CYS A 208 -14.35 -6.87 7.97
N LEU A 209 -15.00 -7.84 8.61
CA LEU A 209 -14.51 -8.50 9.81
C LEU A 209 -14.17 -9.94 9.46
N ILE A 210 -12.97 -10.39 9.78
CA ILE A 210 -12.50 -11.75 9.55
C ILE A 210 -12.18 -12.39 10.89
N THR A 211 -12.90 -13.47 11.23
CA THR A 211 -12.74 -14.22 12.47
C THR A 211 -12.11 -15.58 12.15
N PRO A 212 -10.84 -15.83 12.53
CA PRO A 212 -10.20 -17.14 12.32
C PRO A 212 -10.93 -18.23 13.10
N VAL A 213 -11.12 -19.39 12.47
CA VAL A 213 -11.75 -20.54 13.12
C VAL A 213 -10.69 -21.60 13.39
N ASN A 214 -10.50 -21.95 14.68
CA ASN A 214 -9.55 -22.97 15.13
C ASN A 214 -8.05 -22.65 14.82
N HIS A 215 -7.69 -21.37 14.72
CA HIS A 215 -6.32 -20.94 14.50
C HIS A 215 -5.84 -20.04 15.65
N ASN A 216 -4.79 -20.47 16.36
CA ASN A 216 -4.22 -19.69 17.45
C ASN A 216 -3.21 -18.64 16.98
N THR A 217 -2.72 -18.77 15.74
CA THR A 217 -1.70 -17.89 15.20
C THR A 217 -2.03 -17.56 13.75
N ILE A 218 -2.09 -16.27 13.47
CA ILE A 218 -2.33 -15.72 12.13
C ILE A 218 -1.10 -14.92 11.74
N ARG A 219 -0.70 -15.05 10.48
CA ARG A 219 0.27 -14.18 9.83
C ARG A 219 -0.48 -13.17 8.97
N THR A 220 -0.20 -11.90 9.20
CA THR A 220 -0.59 -10.83 8.27
C THR A 220 0.66 -10.30 7.55
N THR A 221 0.53 -9.99 6.27
CA THR A 221 1.54 -9.22 5.56
C THR A 221 0.88 -7.92 5.12
N ILE A 222 1.40 -6.80 5.62
CA ILE A 222 0.90 -5.45 5.38
C ILE A 222 1.92 -4.78 4.48
N ASP A 223 1.56 -4.56 3.21
CA ASP A 223 2.49 -4.17 2.16
C ASP A 223 3.72 -5.11 2.14
N HIS A 224 4.89 -4.67 2.59
CA HIS A 224 6.11 -5.48 2.67
C HIS A 224 6.41 -6.00 4.10
N VAL A 225 5.60 -5.65 5.11
CA VAL A 225 5.86 -5.98 6.51
C VAL A 225 5.09 -7.23 6.92
N SER A 226 5.79 -8.31 7.27
CA SER A 226 5.17 -9.55 7.75
C SER A 226 5.10 -9.57 9.28
N LEU A 227 3.91 -9.76 9.81
CA LEU A 227 3.61 -9.75 11.24
C LEU A 227 2.97 -11.07 11.67
N LYS A 228 3.32 -11.51 12.86
CA LYS A 228 2.78 -12.71 13.50
C LYS A 228 1.93 -12.34 14.70
N HIS A 229 0.67 -12.73 14.67
CA HIS A 229 -0.29 -12.46 15.74
C HIS A 229 -0.72 -13.77 16.41
N LYS A 230 -0.59 -13.82 17.73
CA LYS A 230 -1.04 -14.96 18.55
C LYS A 230 -2.37 -14.63 19.22
N ASN A 231 -3.22 -15.62 19.37
CA ASN A 231 -4.51 -15.51 20.06
C ASN A 231 -5.43 -14.44 19.47
N VAL A 232 -5.46 -14.34 18.13
CA VAL A 232 -6.34 -13.41 17.42
C VAL A 232 -7.80 -13.79 17.64
N SER A 233 -8.63 -12.84 18.04
CA SER A 233 -10.08 -13.01 18.03
C SER A 233 -10.67 -12.69 16.66
N ASP A 234 -10.34 -11.53 16.15
CA ASP A 234 -10.79 -11.07 14.83
C ASP A 234 -9.84 -10.00 14.28
N ILE A 235 -9.91 -9.79 12.96
CA ILE A 235 -9.24 -8.71 12.26
C ILE A 235 -10.29 -7.93 11.47
N GLN A 236 -10.36 -6.64 11.72
CA GLN A 236 -11.26 -5.73 11.00
C GLN A 236 -10.49 -4.94 9.95
N PHE A 237 -11.09 -4.80 8.79
CA PHE A 237 -10.57 -4.03 7.65
C PHE A 237 -11.60 -2.98 7.23
N ARG A 238 -11.13 -1.77 6.95
CA ARG A 238 -11.93 -0.68 6.40
C ARG A 238 -11.06 0.33 5.66
N VAL A 239 -11.69 1.21 4.91
CA VAL A 239 -10.99 2.42 4.42
C VAL A 239 -10.61 3.26 5.63
N ALA A 240 -9.34 3.64 5.73
CA ALA A 240 -8.83 4.50 6.81
C ALA A 240 -9.41 5.91 6.72
N ASN A 241 -9.39 6.63 7.84
CA ASN A 241 -9.68 8.06 7.85
C ASN A 241 -8.50 8.86 7.28
N GLU A 242 -7.29 8.38 7.53
CA GLU A 242 -6.05 8.92 7.02
C GLU A 242 -5.92 8.63 5.52
N LYS A 243 -5.22 9.53 4.83
CA LYS A 243 -4.87 9.39 3.42
C LYS A 243 -3.37 9.58 3.24
N VAL A 244 -2.81 8.89 2.27
CA VAL A 244 -1.46 9.20 1.83
C VAL A 244 -1.51 10.38 0.86
N ARG A 245 -0.55 11.30 0.98
CA ARG A 245 -0.46 12.51 0.19
C ARG A 245 0.72 12.43 -0.77
N PHE A 246 0.46 12.55 -2.06
CA PHE A 246 1.50 12.62 -3.10
C PHE A 246 1.64 14.04 -3.59
N ALA A 247 2.87 14.57 -3.62
CA ALA A 247 3.17 15.83 -4.28
C ALA A 247 3.33 15.58 -5.78
N ARG A 248 2.48 16.22 -6.58
CA ARG A 248 2.47 16.11 -8.03
C ARG A 248 2.81 17.43 -8.68
N PHE A 249 3.82 17.43 -9.52
CA PHE A 249 4.30 18.57 -10.30
C PHE A 249 3.92 18.46 -11.77
N ARG A 250 3.31 17.34 -12.16
CA ARG A 250 2.85 17.04 -13.52
C ARG A 250 1.69 16.04 -13.49
N PRO A 251 0.89 15.94 -14.58
CA PRO A 251 -0.20 14.97 -14.66
C PRO A 251 0.28 13.53 -14.40
N PHE A 252 -0.53 12.77 -13.66
CA PHE A 252 -0.29 11.36 -13.36
C PHE A 252 -1.44 10.50 -13.90
N PRO A 253 -1.44 10.14 -15.19
CA PRO A 253 -2.55 9.42 -15.81
C PRO A 253 -2.52 7.93 -15.42
N PHE A 254 -3.32 7.53 -14.44
CA PHE A 254 -3.37 6.16 -13.91
C PHE A 254 -3.57 5.10 -15.00
N TRP A 255 -4.55 5.30 -15.89
CA TRP A 255 -4.86 4.30 -16.92
C TRP A 255 -3.75 4.16 -17.97
N LYS A 256 -3.03 5.24 -18.26
CA LYS A 256 -1.83 5.14 -19.11
C LYS A 256 -0.77 4.26 -18.43
N ARG A 257 -0.54 4.42 -17.13
CA ARG A 257 0.41 3.58 -16.39
C ARG A 257 -0.01 2.12 -16.34
N VAL A 258 -1.31 1.85 -16.21
CA VAL A 258 -1.84 0.48 -16.31
C VAL A 258 -1.52 -0.11 -17.69
N HIS A 259 -1.74 0.65 -18.77
CA HIS A 259 -1.42 0.23 -20.13
C HIS A 259 0.09 -0.05 -20.27
N ASP A 260 0.92 0.94 -19.95
CA ASP A 260 2.38 0.87 -20.09
C ASP A 260 3.00 -0.28 -19.25
N SER A 261 2.41 -0.57 -18.07
CA SER A 261 2.95 -1.60 -17.17
C SER A 261 2.50 -3.03 -17.50
N PHE A 262 1.36 -3.22 -18.18
CA PHE A 262 0.76 -4.55 -18.32
C PHE A 262 0.44 -4.95 -19.77
N ILE A 263 0.43 -4.03 -20.71
CA ILE A 263 -0.02 -4.29 -22.08
C ILE A 263 1.07 -3.92 -23.10
N GLU A 264 1.79 -2.79 -22.88
CA GLU A 264 2.85 -2.35 -23.79
C GLU A 264 3.99 -3.38 -23.79
N SER A 265 4.38 -3.87 -24.97
CA SER A 265 5.53 -4.74 -25.14
C SER A 265 6.81 -3.91 -25.20
N GLU A 266 7.95 -4.44 -24.69
CA GLU A 266 9.26 -3.77 -24.76
C GLU A 266 9.77 -3.61 -26.23
N ASP A 267 9.03 -4.14 -27.20
CA ASP A 267 9.41 -4.16 -28.62
C ASP A 267 8.63 -3.15 -29.49
N ASP A 268 7.80 -2.28 -28.92
CA ASP A 268 7.04 -1.22 -29.64
C ASP A 268 7.68 0.17 -29.48
#